data_ff84727de5c68714b748e250a172c91b
#
_entry.id   ff84727de5c68714b748e250a172c91b
#
_cell.length_a   1.000
_cell.length_b   1.000
_cell.length_c   1.000
_cell.angle_alpha   90.00
_cell.angle_beta   90.00
_cell.angle_gamma   90.00
#
_symmetry.space_group_name_H-M   'P 1'
#
loop_
_entity.id
_entity.type
_entity.pdbx_description
1 polymer ?
#
loop_
_entity_poly.entity_id
_entity_poly.type
_entity_poly.pdbx_seq_one_letter_code
_entity_poly.pdbx_strand_id
1 'polypeptide(L)'
;PGSANLFGGRGVILKNVPSRTVQGMKFPDAPYTLKMACGENPKRVYGYGGGRFPGGAPYSRMGNVAGYRQAWIKAAEYKRKWEKYEDEGGEPPARDLELDTLAGVLNGDILVHMHCYRADEMAQIMDMSKEFGYKVTAFHHAVESYKIADKLAEYGACSSMWADWWGFKMEAYDGVRENIPMVHKAGACAIVHSDSDVGIQRLNQEAAKAWSDGLRAGID
;
A
#
# COMPACT_ATOMS: atom_id res chain seq x y z
N PRO A 1 -1.64 9.50 3.63
CA PRO A 1 -3.04 9.31 3.24
C PRO A 1 -3.66 8.12 3.96
N GLY A 2 -4.95 8.24 4.33
CA GLY A 2 -5.65 7.18 5.05
C GLY A 2 -6.05 6.01 4.17
N SER A 3 -6.61 4.96 4.79
CA SER A 3 -7.02 3.71 4.16
C SER A 3 -8.52 3.63 3.85
N ALA A 4 -9.28 4.73 4.04
CA ALA A 4 -10.72 4.76 3.80
C ALA A 4 -11.12 4.82 2.31
N ASN A 5 -10.16 4.87 1.40
CA ASN A 5 -10.38 4.94 -0.04
C ASN A 5 -9.57 3.87 -0.76
N LEU A 6 -10.06 3.39 -1.92
CA LEU A 6 -9.28 2.49 -2.78
C LEU A 6 -7.94 3.12 -3.18
N PHE A 7 -7.96 4.40 -3.52
CA PHE A 7 -6.81 5.23 -3.82
C PHE A 7 -6.82 6.45 -2.89
N GLY A 8 -5.88 6.49 -1.96
CA GLY A 8 -5.84 7.50 -0.89
C GLY A 8 -5.06 8.77 -1.24
N GLY A 9 -4.42 8.81 -2.39
CA GLY A 9 -3.64 9.94 -2.87
C GLY A 9 -2.12 9.77 -2.74
N ARG A 10 -1.38 10.79 -3.22
CA ARG A 10 0.07 10.79 -3.23
C ARG A 10 0.67 10.97 -1.83
N GLY A 11 1.70 10.20 -1.54
CA GLY A 11 2.60 10.38 -0.42
C GLY A 11 3.91 11.03 -0.86
N VAL A 12 4.64 11.59 0.10
CA VAL A 12 5.93 12.25 -0.12
C VAL A 12 6.89 11.89 1.01
N ILE A 13 8.16 11.75 0.70
CA ILE A 13 9.23 11.56 1.69
C ILE A 13 9.75 12.92 2.10
N LEU A 14 9.75 13.19 3.39
CA LEU A 14 10.19 14.45 3.98
C LEU A 14 11.41 14.25 4.87
N LYS A 15 12.29 15.24 4.88
CA LYS A 15 13.28 15.44 5.95
C LYS A 15 12.60 16.15 7.11
N ASN A 16 12.84 15.70 8.33
CA ASN A 16 12.36 16.40 9.52
C ASN A 16 13.27 17.58 9.87
N VAL A 17 13.16 18.64 9.07
CA VAL A 17 13.95 19.88 9.20
C VAL A 17 13.02 21.09 9.25
N PRO A 18 13.38 22.15 9.98
CA PRO A 18 12.62 23.40 9.95
C PRO A 18 12.53 23.97 8.53
N SER A 19 11.32 24.28 8.08
CA SER A 19 11.09 24.94 6.80
C SER A 19 9.78 25.74 6.84
N ARG A 20 9.71 26.80 6.03
CA ARG A 20 8.48 27.60 5.88
C ARG A 20 7.44 26.91 5.00
N THR A 21 7.85 25.94 4.20
CA THR A 21 6.97 25.22 3.26
C THR A 21 7.29 23.74 3.22
N VAL A 22 6.32 22.91 2.85
CA VAL A 22 6.55 21.47 2.62
C VAL A 22 7.58 21.21 1.53
N GLN A 23 7.69 22.10 0.55
CA GLN A 23 8.69 21.96 -0.53
C GLN A 23 10.12 21.97 0.01
N GLY A 24 10.42 22.83 0.99
CA GLY A 24 11.73 22.86 1.64
C GLY A 24 12.04 21.65 2.52
N MET A 25 11.00 20.88 2.86
CA MET A 25 11.13 19.64 3.64
C MET A 25 11.25 18.39 2.75
N LYS A 26 10.93 18.48 1.47
CA LYS A 26 11.02 17.30 0.58
C LYS A 26 12.42 16.70 0.59
N PHE A 27 12.48 15.38 0.67
CA PHE A 27 13.73 14.67 0.47
C PHE A 27 14.11 14.75 -1.02
N PRO A 28 15.33 15.22 -1.36
CA PRO A 28 15.75 15.36 -2.75
C PRO A 28 15.66 14.01 -3.49
N ASP A 29 15.16 14.04 -4.72
CA ASP A 29 15.12 12.91 -5.65
C ASP A 29 14.35 11.66 -5.14
N ALA A 30 13.69 11.78 -3.99
CA ALA A 30 12.85 10.68 -3.50
C ALA A 30 11.57 10.55 -4.34
N PRO A 31 11.22 9.32 -4.78
CA PRO A 31 10.00 9.10 -5.55
C PRO A 31 8.76 9.41 -4.73
N TYR A 32 7.71 9.85 -5.42
CA TYR A 32 6.38 9.92 -4.81
C TYR A 32 5.83 8.51 -4.57
N THR A 33 4.87 8.42 -3.67
CA THR A 33 4.14 7.18 -3.42
C THR A 33 2.65 7.38 -3.70
N LEU A 34 1.95 6.29 -4.01
CA LEU A 34 0.50 6.22 -4.03
C LEU A 34 0.05 5.33 -2.88
N LYS A 35 -0.75 5.87 -1.97
CA LYS A 35 -1.41 5.06 -0.93
C LYS A 35 -2.69 4.45 -1.50
N MET A 36 -2.81 3.14 -1.38
CA MET A 36 -4.01 2.36 -1.72
C MET A 36 -4.48 1.60 -0.48
N ALA A 37 -5.71 1.07 -0.53
CA ALA A 37 -6.23 0.24 0.55
C ALA A 37 -7.09 -0.91 0.04
N CYS A 38 -6.91 -2.10 0.60
CA CYS A 38 -7.79 -3.26 0.47
C CYS A 38 -8.63 -3.44 1.74
N GLY A 39 -9.44 -4.49 1.77
CA GLY A 39 -10.14 -4.92 2.96
C GLY A 39 -11.41 -4.15 3.26
N GLU A 40 -11.69 -4.06 4.53
CA GLU A 40 -12.94 -3.44 5.00
C GLU A 40 -12.91 -1.91 4.98
N ASN A 41 -11.73 -1.29 5.14
CA ASN A 41 -11.63 0.15 5.28
C ASN A 41 -12.23 0.92 4.10
N PRO A 42 -11.94 0.61 2.83
CA PRO A 42 -12.57 1.30 1.69
C PRO A 42 -14.04 0.96 1.48
N LYS A 43 -14.59 -0.06 2.17
CA LYS A 43 -16.00 -0.48 2.05
C LYS A 43 -16.99 0.33 2.89
N ARG A 44 -16.64 1.49 3.39
CA ARG A 44 -17.48 2.33 4.27
C ARG A 44 -17.76 1.73 5.66
N VAL A 45 -16.95 0.82 6.17
CA VAL A 45 -17.16 0.23 7.49
C VAL A 45 -17.22 1.28 8.60
N TYR A 46 -16.46 2.36 8.46
CA TYR A 46 -16.38 3.43 9.46
C TYR A 46 -17.24 4.65 9.16
N GLY A 47 -18.21 4.57 8.26
CA GLY A 47 -19.12 5.68 7.95
C GLY A 47 -18.49 6.88 7.23
N TYR A 48 -17.20 6.86 6.98
CA TYR A 48 -16.46 7.95 6.32
C TYR A 48 -16.66 8.01 4.80
N GLY A 49 -17.49 7.17 4.27
CA GLY A 49 -17.64 6.99 2.83
C GLY A 49 -18.79 7.74 2.21
N GLY A 50 -19.15 8.92 2.70
CA GLY A 50 -20.03 9.84 1.98
C GLY A 50 -19.45 10.34 0.66
N GLY A 51 -18.35 9.77 0.21
CA GLY A 51 -17.70 10.10 -1.03
C GLY A 51 -18.64 9.91 -2.21
N ARG A 52 -18.95 11.01 -2.84
CA ARG A 52 -19.68 11.12 -4.09
C ARG A 52 -18.80 10.61 -5.25
N PHE A 53 -18.49 9.32 -5.23
CA PHE A 53 -18.04 8.73 -6.48
C PHE A 53 -19.28 8.45 -7.34
N PRO A 54 -19.27 8.80 -8.62
CA PRO A 54 -20.27 8.29 -9.55
C PRO A 54 -20.26 6.76 -9.46
N GLY A 55 -21.36 6.17 -9.00
CA GLY A 55 -21.46 4.72 -8.77
C GLY A 55 -21.36 4.26 -7.31
N GLY A 56 -21.12 5.17 -6.36
CA GLY A 56 -21.03 4.84 -4.93
C GLY A 56 -19.67 4.23 -4.52
N ALA A 57 -19.39 4.22 -3.23
CA ALA A 57 -18.21 3.53 -2.71
C ALA A 57 -18.43 2.01 -2.75
N PRO A 58 -17.36 1.20 -2.84
CA PRO A 58 -17.50 -0.24 -2.79
C PRO A 58 -18.12 -0.67 -1.46
N TYR A 59 -19.07 -1.62 -1.53
CA TYR A 59 -19.71 -2.20 -0.34
C TYR A 59 -19.18 -3.60 0.00
N SER A 60 -18.36 -4.16 -0.88
CA SER A 60 -17.81 -5.52 -0.76
C SER A 60 -16.36 -5.56 -1.24
N ARG A 61 -15.63 -6.63 -0.87
CA ARG A 61 -14.29 -6.87 -1.38
C ARG A 61 -14.28 -7.06 -2.90
N MET A 62 -15.31 -7.69 -3.46
CA MET A 62 -15.50 -7.75 -4.92
C MET A 62 -15.63 -6.35 -5.54
N GLY A 63 -16.35 -5.46 -4.86
CA GLY A 63 -16.46 -4.05 -5.27
C GLY A 63 -15.12 -3.32 -5.22
N ASN A 64 -14.27 -3.62 -4.24
CA ASN A 64 -12.90 -3.09 -4.21
C ASN A 64 -12.12 -3.52 -5.46
N VAL A 65 -12.13 -4.82 -5.79
CA VAL A 65 -11.42 -5.37 -6.96
C VAL A 65 -11.95 -4.76 -8.27
N ALA A 66 -13.26 -4.62 -8.41
CA ALA A 66 -13.87 -3.95 -9.56
C ALA A 66 -13.42 -2.49 -9.69
N GLY A 67 -13.37 -1.77 -8.56
CA GLY A 67 -12.92 -0.37 -8.52
C GLY A 67 -11.46 -0.21 -8.90
N TYR A 68 -10.57 -1.08 -8.44
CA TYR A 68 -9.16 -1.06 -8.85
C TYR A 68 -9.02 -1.30 -10.35
N ARG A 69 -9.65 -2.36 -10.88
CA ARG A 69 -9.55 -2.67 -12.30
C ARG A 69 -10.07 -1.54 -13.18
N GLN A 70 -11.21 -0.95 -12.81
CA GLN A 70 -11.76 0.17 -13.54
C GLN A 70 -10.78 1.37 -13.59
N ALA A 71 -10.13 1.67 -12.47
CA ALA A 71 -9.15 2.76 -12.40
C ALA A 71 -7.89 2.45 -13.23
N TRP A 72 -7.36 1.22 -13.15
CA TRP A 72 -6.19 0.82 -13.92
C TRP A 72 -6.46 0.78 -15.43
N ILE A 73 -7.65 0.34 -15.87
CA ILE A 73 -8.06 0.39 -17.28
C ILE A 73 -8.04 1.84 -17.80
N LYS A 74 -8.62 2.77 -17.03
CA LYS A 74 -8.62 4.20 -17.39
C LYS A 74 -7.21 4.79 -17.42
N ALA A 75 -6.39 4.44 -16.43
CA ALA A 75 -5.00 4.90 -16.34
C ALA A 75 -4.16 4.39 -17.54
N ALA A 76 -4.31 3.13 -17.91
CA ALA A 76 -3.62 2.56 -19.06
C ALA A 76 -4.06 3.21 -20.38
N GLU A 77 -5.35 3.54 -20.50
CA GLU A 77 -5.87 4.26 -21.66
C GLU A 77 -5.34 5.70 -21.72
N TYR A 78 -5.31 6.38 -20.58
CA TYR A 78 -4.77 7.73 -20.44
C TYR A 78 -3.28 7.77 -20.79
N LYS A 79 -2.49 6.83 -20.27
CA LYS A 79 -1.07 6.67 -20.58
C LYS A 79 -0.85 6.53 -22.09
N ARG A 80 -1.57 5.62 -22.77
CA ARG A 80 -1.44 5.43 -24.22
C ARG A 80 -1.77 6.68 -25.04
N LYS A 81 -2.73 7.52 -24.59
CA LYS A 81 -3.04 8.78 -25.26
C LYS A 81 -1.87 9.77 -25.18
N TRP A 82 -1.19 9.85 -24.02
CA TRP A 82 -0.03 10.69 -23.85
C TRP A 82 1.18 10.19 -24.65
N GLU A 83 1.46 8.88 -24.61
CA GLU A 83 2.51 8.25 -25.42
C GLU A 83 2.30 8.54 -26.91
N LYS A 84 1.08 8.36 -27.40
CA LYS A 84 0.75 8.68 -28.78
C LYS A 84 0.98 10.16 -29.15
N TYR A 85 0.60 11.07 -28.25
CA TYR A 85 0.85 12.49 -28.45
C TYR A 85 2.35 12.83 -28.47
N GLU A 86 3.14 12.20 -27.61
CA GLU A 86 4.59 12.38 -27.57
C GLU A 86 5.27 11.86 -28.86
N ASP A 87 4.79 10.74 -29.39
CA ASP A 87 5.37 10.11 -30.57
C ASP A 87 4.92 10.78 -31.90
N GLU A 88 3.64 11.12 -32.01
CA GLU A 88 3.03 11.57 -33.27
C GLU A 88 2.75 13.09 -33.30
N GLY A 89 2.77 13.75 -32.15
CA GLY A 89 2.35 15.16 -32.01
C GLY A 89 0.84 15.32 -32.13
N GLY A 90 0.39 16.54 -32.41
CA GLY A 90 -1.03 16.88 -32.56
C GLY A 90 -1.58 17.65 -31.38
N GLU A 91 -2.87 17.47 -31.07
CA GLU A 91 -3.52 18.12 -29.92
C GLU A 91 -3.24 17.33 -28.65
N PRO A 92 -2.72 17.98 -27.57
CA PRO A 92 -2.41 17.30 -26.31
C PRO A 92 -3.69 16.76 -25.66
N PRO A 93 -3.64 15.54 -25.07
CA PRO A 93 -4.76 15.02 -24.29
C PRO A 93 -5.14 15.93 -23.14
N ALA A 94 -6.42 15.99 -22.81
CA ALA A 94 -6.88 16.71 -21.63
C ALA A 94 -6.23 16.15 -20.35
N ARG A 95 -5.67 17.03 -19.53
CA ARG A 95 -4.97 16.64 -18.31
C ARG A 95 -5.95 16.26 -17.21
N ASP A 96 -5.73 15.10 -16.59
CA ASP A 96 -6.45 14.60 -15.42
C ASP A 96 -5.46 14.25 -14.32
N LEU A 97 -5.52 14.96 -13.18
CA LEU A 97 -4.54 14.82 -12.09
C LEU A 97 -4.64 13.46 -11.38
N GLU A 98 -5.80 12.83 -11.37
CA GLU A 98 -5.98 11.50 -10.83
C GLU A 98 -5.30 10.47 -11.75
N LEU A 99 -5.59 10.55 -13.04
CA LEU A 99 -5.00 9.67 -14.04
C LEU A 99 -3.49 9.93 -14.24
N ASP A 100 -3.00 11.17 -14.10
CA ASP A 100 -1.57 11.48 -14.04
C ASP A 100 -0.86 10.67 -12.95
N THR A 101 -1.50 10.56 -11.78
CA THR A 101 -0.92 9.80 -10.67
C THR A 101 -0.91 8.31 -10.95
N LEU A 102 -1.99 7.77 -11.48
CA LEU A 102 -2.09 6.35 -11.81
C LEU A 102 -1.19 5.97 -12.99
N ALA A 103 -1.09 6.84 -14.00
CA ALA A 103 -0.14 6.65 -15.11
C ALA A 103 1.31 6.65 -14.62
N GLY A 104 1.67 7.54 -13.68
CA GLY A 104 2.98 7.53 -13.03
C GLY A 104 3.30 6.24 -12.28
N VAL A 105 2.29 5.57 -11.72
CA VAL A 105 2.44 4.22 -11.15
C VAL A 105 2.72 3.19 -12.25
N LEU A 106 1.97 3.23 -13.36
CA LEU A 106 2.18 2.32 -14.49
C LEU A 106 3.52 2.53 -15.21
N ASN A 107 4.10 3.73 -15.08
CA ASN A 107 5.45 4.03 -15.58
C ASN A 107 6.56 3.59 -14.61
N GLY A 108 6.23 3.31 -13.35
CA GLY A 108 7.20 3.01 -12.30
C GLY A 108 7.75 4.24 -11.58
N ASP A 109 7.29 5.45 -11.89
CA ASP A 109 7.74 6.71 -11.27
C ASP A 109 7.16 6.93 -9.87
N ILE A 110 6.02 6.31 -9.59
CA ILE A 110 5.30 6.42 -8.32
C ILE A 110 5.18 5.04 -7.68
N LEU A 111 5.68 4.92 -6.46
CA LEU A 111 5.71 3.66 -5.72
C LEU A 111 4.35 3.39 -5.05
N VAL A 112 3.90 2.12 -5.02
CA VAL A 112 2.62 1.75 -4.41
C VAL A 112 2.80 1.26 -2.99
N HIS A 113 2.11 1.90 -2.05
CA HIS A 113 1.98 1.49 -0.65
C HIS A 113 0.53 1.07 -0.37
N MET A 114 0.32 -0.18 -0.01
CA MET A 114 -1.00 -0.81 0.07
C MET A 114 -1.36 -1.17 1.51
N HIS A 115 -2.37 -0.51 2.10
CA HIS A 115 -3.00 -0.99 3.32
C HIS A 115 -3.71 -2.31 3.03
N CYS A 116 -3.31 -3.40 3.66
CA CYS A 116 -3.92 -4.70 3.48
C CYS A 116 -3.58 -5.64 4.63
N TYR A 117 -4.57 -6.32 5.23
CA TYR A 117 -4.35 -7.22 6.35
C TYR A 117 -4.29 -8.68 5.95
N ARG A 118 -5.19 -9.11 5.07
CA ARG A 118 -5.45 -10.51 4.77
C ARG A 118 -4.51 -11.04 3.68
N ALA A 119 -4.07 -12.28 3.86
CA ALA A 119 -3.19 -12.96 2.92
C ALA A 119 -3.82 -13.15 1.53
N ASP A 120 -5.10 -13.53 1.48
CA ASP A 120 -5.84 -13.71 0.23
C ASP A 120 -5.98 -12.42 -0.57
N GLU A 121 -6.21 -11.29 0.11
CA GLU A 121 -6.32 -9.99 -0.56
C GLU A 121 -4.94 -9.49 -1.02
N MET A 122 -3.88 -9.66 -0.24
CA MET A 122 -2.50 -9.34 -0.67
C MET A 122 -2.12 -10.15 -1.91
N ALA A 123 -2.45 -11.44 -1.95
CA ALA A 123 -2.20 -12.29 -3.11
C ALA A 123 -2.95 -11.79 -4.36
N GLN A 124 -4.25 -11.47 -4.22
CA GLN A 124 -5.05 -10.90 -5.31
C GLN A 124 -4.50 -9.58 -5.84
N ILE A 125 -4.00 -8.71 -4.95
CA ILE A 125 -3.38 -7.43 -5.36
C ILE A 125 -2.06 -7.67 -6.11
N MET A 126 -1.24 -8.64 -5.69
CA MET A 126 -0.03 -9.01 -6.41
C MET A 126 -0.36 -9.55 -7.81
N ASP A 127 -1.38 -10.37 -7.96
CA ASP A 127 -1.81 -10.88 -9.27
C ASP A 127 -2.36 -9.75 -10.16
N MET A 128 -3.18 -8.86 -9.60
CA MET A 128 -3.68 -7.69 -10.31
C MET A 128 -2.53 -6.75 -10.74
N SER A 129 -1.51 -6.60 -9.91
CA SER A 129 -0.36 -5.78 -10.27
C SER A 129 0.40 -6.33 -11.48
N LYS A 130 0.49 -7.66 -11.61
CA LYS A 130 1.05 -8.32 -12.81
C LYS A 130 0.15 -8.11 -14.03
N GLU A 131 -1.20 -8.18 -13.85
CA GLU A 131 -2.16 -7.95 -14.92
C GLU A 131 -2.03 -6.55 -15.56
N PHE A 132 -1.79 -5.51 -14.74
CA PHE A 132 -1.72 -4.12 -15.18
C PHE A 132 -0.30 -3.57 -15.32
N GLY A 133 0.72 -4.34 -14.97
CA GLY A 133 2.12 -3.94 -15.16
C GLY A 133 2.64 -2.94 -14.13
N TYR A 134 2.09 -2.91 -12.92
CA TYR A 134 2.66 -2.13 -11.81
C TYR A 134 3.23 -3.01 -10.71
N LYS A 135 3.93 -2.42 -9.75
CA LYS A 135 4.51 -3.14 -8.61
C LYS A 135 4.03 -2.55 -7.28
N VAL A 136 3.59 -3.40 -6.36
CA VAL A 136 3.38 -3.03 -4.97
C VAL A 136 4.74 -3.01 -4.28
N THR A 137 5.12 -1.87 -3.71
CA THR A 137 6.38 -1.70 -2.99
C THR A 137 6.28 -2.25 -1.57
N ALA A 138 5.19 -1.92 -0.87
CA ALA A 138 4.98 -2.41 0.49
C ALA A 138 3.50 -2.60 0.82
N PHE A 139 3.19 -3.68 1.51
CA PHE A 139 1.93 -3.89 2.21
C PHE A 139 2.06 -3.34 3.64
N HIS A 140 1.07 -2.57 4.07
CA HIS A 140 1.03 -1.96 5.39
C HIS A 140 0.09 -2.73 6.31
N HIS A 141 0.49 -2.83 7.57
CA HIS A 141 -0.13 -3.62 8.62
C HIS A 141 0.06 -5.12 8.39
N ALA A 142 -0.29 -5.61 7.22
CA ALA A 142 0.07 -6.92 6.67
C ALA A 142 0.00 -8.06 7.69
N VAL A 143 -1.11 -8.10 8.46
CA VAL A 143 -1.29 -8.94 9.66
C VAL A 143 -1.12 -10.43 9.35
N GLU A 144 -1.51 -10.85 8.13
CA GLU A 144 -1.41 -12.23 7.70
C GLU A 144 -0.26 -12.52 6.73
N SER A 145 0.77 -11.66 6.69
CA SER A 145 1.93 -11.87 5.79
C SER A 145 2.63 -13.20 6.01
N TYR A 146 2.67 -13.71 7.23
CA TYR A 146 3.27 -15.00 7.55
C TYR A 146 2.64 -16.17 6.76
N LYS A 147 1.36 -16.07 6.38
CA LYS A 147 0.65 -17.13 5.61
C LYS A 147 1.12 -17.22 4.15
N ILE A 148 1.72 -16.16 3.61
CA ILE A 148 2.17 -16.05 2.22
C ILE A 148 3.59 -15.46 2.11
N ALA A 149 4.40 -15.68 3.13
CA ALA A 149 5.74 -15.08 3.21
C ALA A 149 6.65 -15.50 2.03
N ASP A 150 6.52 -16.74 1.55
CA ASP A 150 7.17 -17.25 0.34
C ASP A 150 6.77 -16.45 -0.91
N LYS A 151 5.48 -16.18 -1.09
CA LYS A 151 4.97 -15.39 -2.23
C LYS A 151 5.42 -13.93 -2.17
N LEU A 152 5.50 -13.35 -0.98
CA LEU A 152 6.01 -12.00 -0.78
C LEU A 152 7.49 -11.91 -1.12
N ALA A 153 8.29 -12.92 -0.75
CA ALA A 153 9.69 -13.03 -1.10
C ALA A 153 9.88 -13.15 -2.62
N GLU A 154 9.13 -14.04 -3.27
CA GLU A 154 9.16 -14.22 -4.73
C GLU A 154 8.76 -12.94 -5.48
N TYR A 155 7.72 -12.27 -5.02
CA TYR A 155 7.22 -11.04 -5.64
C TYR A 155 8.14 -9.85 -5.39
N GLY A 156 8.85 -9.84 -4.27
CA GLY A 156 9.75 -8.76 -3.84
C GLY A 156 9.02 -7.54 -3.27
N ALA A 157 7.91 -7.74 -2.58
CA ALA A 157 7.24 -6.69 -1.80
C ALA A 157 7.72 -6.69 -0.35
N CYS A 158 7.79 -5.50 0.25
CA CYS A 158 7.97 -5.37 1.69
C CYS A 158 6.64 -5.54 2.44
N SER A 159 6.70 -5.98 3.68
CA SER A 159 5.59 -5.97 4.63
C SER A 159 5.95 -5.12 5.83
N SER A 160 5.19 -4.03 6.05
CA SER A 160 5.31 -3.18 7.23
C SER A 160 4.33 -3.66 8.28
N MET A 161 4.83 -4.35 9.32
CA MET A 161 4.04 -5.14 10.24
C MET A 161 4.13 -4.63 11.68
N TRP A 162 3.05 -4.78 12.42
CA TRP A 162 3.05 -4.59 13.87
C TRP A 162 3.68 -5.79 14.58
N ALA A 163 4.35 -5.54 15.69
CA ALA A 163 4.92 -6.62 16.49
C ALA A 163 3.84 -7.43 17.22
N ASP A 164 2.83 -6.75 17.78
CA ASP A 164 1.83 -7.39 18.63
C ASP A 164 0.43 -6.74 18.60
N TRP A 165 0.07 -6.07 17.52
CA TRP A 165 -1.27 -5.51 17.34
C TRP A 165 -2.16 -6.43 16.51
N TRP A 166 -3.16 -7.02 17.14
CA TRP A 166 -4.18 -7.84 16.50
C TRP A 166 -5.46 -7.85 17.32
N GLY A 167 -6.54 -8.42 16.78
CA GLY A 167 -7.76 -8.70 17.53
C GLY A 167 -8.66 -7.49 17.80
N PHE A 168 -8.27 -6.27 17.44
CA PHE A 168 -9.10 -5.07 17.62
C PHE A 168 -10.23 -4.96 16.58
N LYS A 169 -10.19 -5.77 15.54
CA LYS A 169 -11.24 -5.97 14.55
C LYS A 169 -11.10 -7.34 13.88
N MET A 170 -12.18 -7.87 13.28
CA MET A 170 -12.20 -9.20 12.69
C MET A 170 -11.14 -9.40 11.59
N GLU A 171 -10.87 -8.38 10.80
CA GLU A 171 -9.85 -8.42 9.74
C GLU A 171 -8.42 -8.57 10.27
N ALA A 172 -8.19 -8.19 11.52
CA ALA A 172 -6.90 -8.32 12.19
C ALA A 172 -6.86 -9.45 13.23
N TYR A 173 -7.85 -10.38 13.19
CA TYR A 173 -7.99 -11.40 14.21
C TYR A 173 -6.91 -12.47 14.16
N ASP A 174 -6.46 -12.85 12.97
CA ASP A 174 -5.46 -13.90 12.74
C ASP A 174 -3.99 -13.40 12.88
N GLY A 175 -3.77 -12.29 13.56
CA GLY A 175 -2.42 -11.82 13.86
C GLY A 175 -1.66 -12.77 14.77
N VAL A 176 -0.37 -12.98 14.48
CA VAL A 176 0.56 -13.75 15.32
C VAL A 176 1.80 -12.91 15.61
N ARG A 177 2.41 -13.12 16.78
CA ARG A 177 3.61 -12.37 17.19
C ARG A 177 4.82 -12.68 16.32
N GLU A 178 4.84 -13.87 15.78
CA GLU A 178 5.90 -14.39 14.93
C GLU A 178 5.80 -13.91 13.47
N ASN A 179 4.82 -13.06 13.13
CA ASN A 179 4.61 -12.60 11.75
C ASN A 179 5.90 -11.99 11.15
N ILE A 180 6.53 -11.04 11.85
CA ILE A 180 7.74 -10.36 11.38
C ILE A 180 8.90 -11.34 11.19
N PRO A 181 9.29 -12.17 12.19
CA PRO A 181 10.38 -13.12 12.03
C PRO A 181 10.08 -14.20 10.97
N MET A 182 8.84 -14.67 10.83
CA MET A 182 8.47 -15.63 9.78
C MET A 182 8.64 -15.04 8.37
N VAL A 183 8.21 -13.80 8.17
CA VAL A 183 8.39 -13.09 6.88
C VAL A 183 9.86 -12.88 6.59
N HIS A 184 10.66 -12.49 7.58
CA HIS A 184 12.11 -12.32 7.45
C HIS A 184 12.78 -13.64 7.10
N LYS A 185 12.48 -14.73 7.81
CA LYS A 185 13.05 -16.07 7.56
C LYS A 185 12.74 -16.60 6.16
N ALA A 186 11.58 -16.25 5.60
CA ALA A 186 11.23 -16.58 4.22
C ALA A 186 12.02 -15.78 3.17
N GLY A 187 12.87 -14.85 3.58
CA GLY A 187 13.65 -14.00 2.68
C GLY A 187 12.88 -12.79 2.13
N ALA A 188 11.68 -12.52 2.64
CA ALA A 188 10.93 -11.33 2.27
C ALA A 188 11.37 -10.10 3.07
N CYS A 189 11.14 -8.91 2.52
CA CYS A 189 11.43 -7.65 3.17
C CYS A 189 10.45 -7.41 4.33
N ALA A 190 10.93 -7.53 5.58
CA ALA A 190 10.17 -7.32 6.80
C ALA A 190 10.51 -5.97 7.44
N ILE A 191 9.50 -5.16 7.73
CA ILE A 191 9.64 -3.82 8.32
C ILE A 191 8.80 -3.76 9.59
N VAL A 192 9.40 -3.28 10.69
CA VAL A 192 8.67 -2.97 11.92
C VAL A 192 7.95 -1.63 11.75
N HIS A 193 6.68 -1.58 12.07
CA HIS A 193 5.81 -0.46 11.84
C HIS A 193 4.90 -0.20 13.06
N SER A 194 4.62 1.06 13.36
CA SER A 194 3.84 1.45 14.53
C SER A 194 2.38 1.74 14.22
N ASP A 195 2.11 2.59 13.23
CA ASP A 195 0.75 3.13 12.94
C ASP A 195 0.08 3.83 14.15
N SER A 196 0.89 4.30 15.09
CA SER A 196 0.46 4.97 16.31
C SER A 196 1.28 6.23 16.54
N ASP A 197 0.62 7.34 16.80
CA ASP A 197 1.24 8.62 17.13
C ASP A 197 2.00 8.59 18.45
N VAL A 198 1.54 7.78 19.42
CA VAL A 198 2.23 7.55 20.69
C VAL A 198 3.28 6.46 20.56
N GLY A 199 2.97 5.35 19.88
CA GLY A 199 3.83 4.17 19.76
C GLY A 199 5.07 4.39 18.89
N ILE A 200 5.01 5.34 17.93
CA ILE A 200 6.14 5.62 17.01
C ILE A 200 7.45 5.96 17.74
N GLN A 201 7.38 6.51 18.94
CA GLN A 201 8.54 6.82 19.76
C GLN A 201 9.26 5.56 20.27
N ARG A 202 8.64 4.39 20.16
CA ARG A 202 9.09 3.12 20.76
C ARG A 202 9.31 2.01 19.71
N LEU A 203 9.59 2.37 18.46
CA LEU A 203 9.82 1.39 17.40
C LEU A 203 10.96 0.42 17.72
N ASN A 204 11.97 0.86 18.46
CA ASN A 204 13.02 -0.03 18.94
C ASN A 204 12.49 -1.12 19.91
N GLN A 205 11.48 -0.80 20.71
CA GLN A 205 10.83 -1.79 21.59
C GLN A 205 9.96 -2.75 20.76
N GLU A 206 9.26 -2.26 19.74
CA GLU A 206 8.50 -3.09 18.82
C GLU A 206 9.42 -4.07 18.08
N ALA A 207 10.58 -3.61 17.62
CA ALA A 207 11.59 -4.48 17.02
C ALA A 207 12.12 -5.54 17.99
N ALA A 208 12.38 -5.15 19.25
CA ALA A 208 12.83 -6.08 20.29
C ALA A 208 11.78 -7.15 20.64
N LYS A 209 10.48 -6.78 20.66
CA LYS A 209 9.38 -7.75 20.82
C LYS A 209 9.39 -8.79 19.69
N ALA A 210 9.39 -8.32 18.44
CA ALA A 210 9.39 -9.20 17.27
C ALA A 210 10.59 -10.16 17.28
N TRP A 211 11.77 -9.66 17.59
CA TRP A 211 12.98 -10.49 17.73
C TRP A 211 12.84 -11.52 18.84
N SER A 212 12.39 -11.10 20.02
CA SER A 212 12.18 -12.01 21.16
C SER A 212 11.15 -13.10 20.88
N ASP A 213 10.07 -12.76 20.18
CA ASP A 213 9.04 -13.73 19.79
C ASP A 213 9.58 -14.73 18.76
N GLY A 214 10.40 -14.27 17.82
CA GLY A 214 11.12 -15.13 16.88
C GLY A 214 12.01 -16.15 17.58
N LEU A 215 12.86 -15.68 18.51
CA LEU A 215 13.74 -16.59 19.29
C LEU A 215 12.93 -17.63 20.07
N ARG A 216 11.84 -17.23 20.72
CA ARG A 216 10.98 -18.17 21.47
C ARG A 216 10.33 -19.22 20.58
N ALA A 217 10.03 -18.87 19.33
CA ALA A 217 9.47 -19.78 18.34
C ALA A 217 10.53 -20.60 17.60
N GLY A 218 11.80 -20.43 17.88
CA GLY A 218 12.91 -21.10 17.17
C GLY A 218 13.07 -20.61 15.73
N ILE A 219 12.72 -19.35 15.48
CA ILE A 219 12.91 -18.67 14.20
C ILE A 219 14.14 -17.77 14.34
N ASP A 220 15.25 -18.17 13.73
CA ASP A 220 16.54 -17.44 13.72
C ASP A 220 16.57 -16.42 12.56
#